data_6320f871a80a524fd1b7d93c7bb5d479
#
_entry.id   6320f871a80a524fd1b7d93c7bb5d479
#
_cell.length_a   1.000
_cell.length_b   1.000
_cell.length_c   1.000
_cell.angle_alpha   90.00
_cell.angle_beta   90.00
_cell.angle_gamma   90.00
#
_symmetry.space_group_name_H-M   'P 1'
#
loop_
_entity.id
_entity.type
_entity.pdbx_description
1 polymer ?
#
loop_
_entity_poly.entity_id
_entity_poly.type
_entity_poly.pdbx_seq_one_letter_code
_entity_poly.pdbx_strand_id
1 'polypeptide(L)'
;MRIFVLEDDFSQQTRIETTIEKLLKEHHIIPSSFEVFGKPDQLLAEVHEKGAHQLFFLDIEIRNEEMKGLEVARKIRDRDPYALIVFVTTHSEFMPLSFRYQVSALDYIDKALSAEEFESRIETALLYANSQDSKSLAEDCFYFKSKFAQFQYPFKEVYYIETSPRPHRVILYTKTDRLEFTASLEEVLKQEPRLLQCHRSFLVNPTNVVRLDKKEKLLFFPNGGSCLIARYKVREVSEAITNLH
;
A
#
# COMPACT_ATOMS: atom_id res chain seq x y z
N MET A 1 2.79 -8.49 11.42
CA MET A 1 3.81 -8.23 10.37
C MET A 1 4.45 -9.54 9.95
N ARG A 2 4.61 -9.79 8.63
CA ARG A 2 5.39 -10.89 8.05
C ARG A 2 6.69 -10.33 7.50
N ILE A 3 7.82 -11.01 7.75
CA ILE A 3 9.15 -10.58 7.30
C ILE A 3 9.72 -11.63 6.35
N PHE A 4 10.16 -11.19 5.20
CA PHE A 4 10.76 -12.02 4.17
C PHE A 4 12.16 -11.50 3.81
N VAL A 5 13.11 -12.40 3.71
CA VAL A 5 14.48 -12.09 3.26
C VAL A 5 14.79 -12.92 2.02
N LEU A 6 15.33 -12.29 0.98
CA LEU A 6 15.86 -12.94 -0.21
C LEU A 6 17.35 -12.64 -0.32
N GLU A 7 18.19 -13.64 -0.14
CA GLU A 7 19.65 -13.55 -0.14
C GLU A 7 20.24 -14.92 -0.47
N ASP A 8 21.14 -15.02 -1.40
CA ASP A 8 21.74 -16.31 -1.80
C ASP A 8 23.10 -16.59 -1.12
N ASP A 9 23.75 -15.56 -0.59
CA ASP A 9 24.99 -15.72 0.18
C ASP A 9 24.69 -16.05 1.64
N PHE A 10 25.10 -17.24 2.08
CA PHE A 10 24.82 -17.73 3.44
C PHE A 10 25.38 -16.82 4.55
N SER A 11 26.53 -16.19 4.33
CA SER A 11 27.12 -15.26 5.31
C SER A 11 26.25 -13.99 5.46
N GLN A 12 25.77 -13.47 4.35
CA GLN A 12 24.88 -12.31 4.36
C GLN A 12 23.48 -12.66 4.90
N GLN A 13 22.95 -13.85 4.56
CA GLN A 13 21.71 -14.35 5.19
C GLN A 13 21.83 -14.31 6.71
N THR A 14 22.90 -14.95 7.24
CA THR A 14 23.14 -15.01 8.70
C THR A 14 23.26 -13.62 9.32
N ARG A 15 23.94 -12.69 8.64
CA ARG A 15 24.10 -11.31 9.11
C ARG A 15 22.74 -10.61 9.20
N ILE A 16 21.92 -10.66 8.14
CA ILE A 16 20.61 -10.04 8.10
C ILE A 16 19.68 -10.66 9.14
N GLU A 17 19.64 -11.99 9.21
CA GLU A 17 18.79 -12.77 10.11
C GLU A 17 19.12 -12.46 11.58
N THR A 18 20.40 -12.53 11.97
CA THR A 18 20.83 -12.22 13.34
C THR A 18 20.53 -10.77 13.73
N THR A 19 20.71 -9.83 12.80
CA THR A 19 20.40 -8.41 13.04
C THR A 19 18.90 -8.22 13.25
N ILE A 20 18.06 -8.79 12.39
CA ILE A 20 16.61 -8.72 12.52
C ILE A 20 16.14 -9.36 13.84
N GLU A 21 16.60 -10.58 14.15
CA GLU A 21 16.22 -11.28 15.38
C GLU A 21 16.59 -10.51 16.65
N LYS A 22 17.79 -9.89 16.68
CA LYS A 22 18.24 -9.02 17.76
C LYS A 22 17.27 -7.87 17.94
N LEU A 23 16.98 -7.12 16.87
CA LEU A 23 16.12 -5.93 16.90
C LEU A 23 14.68 -6.27 17.26
N LEU A 24 14.14 -7.40 16.78
CA LEU A 24 12.81 -7.88 17.15
C LEU A 24 12.70 -8.11 18.66
N LYS A 25 13.75 -8.68 19.30
CA LYS A 25 13.82 -8.90 20.75
C LYS A 25 13.94 -7.59 21.51
N GLU A 26 14.80 -6.68 21.07
CA GLU A 26 15.04 -5.37 21.71
C GLU A 26 13.79 -4.50 21.71
N HIS A 27 13.05 -4.48 20.61
CA HIS A 27 11.83 -3.67 20.48
C HIS A 27 10.55 -4.42 20.84
N HIS A 28 10.65 -5.65 21.37
CA HIS A 28 9.48 -6.49 21.73
C HIS A 28 8.48 -6.66 20.57
N ILE A 29 8.99 -6.74 19.33
CA ILE A 29 8.18 -6.96 18.13
C ILE A 29 8.02 -8.47 17.90
N ILE A 30 6.78 -8.94 17.77
CA ILE A 30 6.46 -10.35 17.50
C ILE A 30 5.90 -10.42 16.06
N PRO A 31 6.71 -10.84 15.07
CA PRO A 31 6.21 -11.02 13.72
C PRO A 31 5.30 -12.26 13.62
N SER A 32 4.35 -12.25 12.70
CA SER A 32 3.50 -13.42 12.40
C SER A 32 4.32 -14.53 11.72
N SER A 33 5.29 -14.15 10.88
CA SER A 33 6.31 -15.06 10.35
C SER A 33 7.60 -14.29 10.02
N PHE A 34 8.73 -15.00 10.06
CA PHE A 34 10.03 -14.54 9.59
C PHE A 34 10.68 -15.66 8.79
N GLU A 35 10.92 -15.43 7.50
CA GLU A 35 11.32 -16.45 6.55
C GLU A 35 12.46 -15.95 5.67
N VAL A 36 13.49 -16.81 5.47
CA VAL A 36 14.68 -16.49 4.68
C VAL A 36 14.75 -17.44 3.48
N PHE A 37 14.95 -16.88 2.30
CA PHE A 37 14.98 -17.59 1.03
C PHE A 37 16.30 -17.33 0.29
N GLY A 38 16.88 -18.40 -0.25
CA GLY A 38 18.02 -18.31 -1.16
C GLY A 38 17.62 -18.19 -2.64
N LYS A 39 16.32 -18.38 -2.96
CA LYS A 39 15.84 -18.41 -4.35
C LYS A 39 14.57 -17.57 -4.55
N PRO A 40 14.51 -16.80 -5.67
CA PRO A 40 13.36 -15.97 -6.01
C PRO A 40 12.02 -16.70 -6.06
N ASP A 41 11.99 -17.88 -6.69
CA ASP A 41 10.73 -18.63 -6.88
C ASP A 41 10.15 -19.14 -5.56
N GLN A 42 11.01 -19.51 -4.61
CA GLN A 42 10.57 -19.92 -3.27
C GLN A 42 9.89 -18.78 -2.53
N LEU A 43 10.52 -17.60 -2.50
CA LEU A 43 9.92 -16.41 -1.89
C LEU A 43 8.60 -16.04 -2.58
N LEU A 44 8.58 -16.00 -3.91
CA LEU A 44 7.37 -15.64 -4.65
C LEU A 44 6.22 -16.63 -4.45
N ALA A 45 6.51 -17.90 -4.13
CA ALA A 45 5.48 -18.89 -3.80
C ALA A 45 4.77 -18.59 -2.49
N GLU A 46 5.39 -17.87 -1.55
CA GLU A 46 4.82 -17.52 -0.24
C GLU A 46 4.08 -16.17 -0.23
N VAL A 47 4.18 -15.39 -1.31
CA VAL A 47 3.52 -14.07 -1.41
C VAL A 47 2.06 -14.25 -1.87
N HIS A 48 1.16 -14.54 -0.94
CA HIS A 48 -0.26 -14.79 -1.20
C HIS A 48 -1.18 -13.68 -0.70
N GLU A 49 -0.75 -12.96 0.34
CA GLU A 49 -1.53 -11.90 0.96
C GLU A 49 -1.17 -10.53 0.41
N LYS A 50 -1.99 -9.53 0.72
CA LYS A 50 -1.73 -8.13 0.39
C LYS A 50 -1.71 -7.31 1.66
N GLY A 51 -0.78 -6.36 1.75
CA GLY A 51 -0.82 -5.42 2.84
C GLY A 51 0.53 -4.88 3.31
N ALA A 52 0.52 -3.71 3.94
CA ALA A 52 1.70 -3.07 4.54
C ALA A 52 2.30 -3.86 5.72
N HIS A 53 1.67 -4.96 6.11
CA HIS A 53 2.18 -5.90 7.10
C HIS A 53 3.25 -6.85 6.55
N GLN A 54 3.54 -6.82 5.25
CA GLN A 54 4.59 -7.61 4.60
C GLN A 54 5.81 -6.74 4.35
N LEU A 55 6.93 -7.09 5.00
CA LEU A 55 8.22 -6.44 4.86
C LEU A 55 9.21 -7.37 4.18
N PHE A 56 9.79 -6.91 3.07
CA PHE A 56 10.73 -7.65 2.25
C PHE A 56 12.11 -7.01 2.29
N PHE A 57 13.13 -7.77 2.67
CA PHE A 57 14.53 -7.43 2.48
C PHE A 57 15.06 -8.23 1.30
N LEU A 58 15.43 -7.57 0.21
CA LEU A 58 15.77 -8.22 -1.05
C LEU A 58 17.18 -7.85 -1.49
N ASP A 59 18.03 -8.84 -1.74
CA ASP A 59 19.23 -8.59 -2.54
C ASP A 59 18.84 -8.37 -4.01
N ILE A 60 19.62 -7.53 -4.69
CA ILE A 60 19.43 -7.25 -6.12
C ILE A 60 20.10 -8.32 -6.97
N GLU A 61 21.30 -8.76 -6.61
CA GLU A 61 22.04 -9.80 -7.33
C GLU A 61 21.91 -11.15 -6.64
N ILE A 62 21.19 -12.05 -7.28
CA ILE A 62 21.09 -13.45 -6.89
C ILE A 62 21.91 -14.28 -7.86
N ARG A 63 22.91 -15.02 -7.35
CA ARG A 63 23.82 -15.84 -8.16
C ARG A 63 23.07 -17.02 -8.76
N ASN A 64 23.45 -17.39 -9.99
CA ASN A 64 22.88 -18.53 -10.71
C ASN A 64 21.36 -18.48 -10.91
N GLU A 65 20.73 -17.33 -10.71
CA GLU A 65 19.30 -17.14 -10.96
C GLU A 65 19.12 -16.19 -12.16
N GLU A 66 18.16 -16.55 -13.03
CA GLU A 66 17.80 -15.69 -14.18
C GLU A 66 17.10 -14.43 -13.70
N MET A 67 16.27 -14.57 -12.66
CA MET A 67 15.50 -13.48 -12.08
C MET A 67 16.31 -12.76 -11.00
N LYS A 68 16.54 -11.48 -11.21
CA LYS A 68 17.23 -10.61 -10.25
C LYS A 68 16.26 -9.98 -9.25
N GLY A 69 16.77 -9.51 -8.13
CA GLY A 69 15.95 -8.96 -7.04
C GLY A 69 15.04 -7.81 -7.43
N LEU A 70 15.42 -6.97 -8.41
CA LEU A 70 14.54 -5.93 -8.95
C LEU A 70 13.29 -6.49 -9.68
N GLU A 71 13.43 -7.62 -10.37
CA GLU A 71 12.30 -8.29 -11.02
C GLU A 71 11.40 -8.99 -10.00
N VAL A 72 12.02 -9.55 -8.95
CA VAL A 72 11.29 -10.10 -7.79
C VAL A 72 10.48 -9.01 -7.13
N ALA A 73 11.09 -7.87 -6.82
CA ALA A 73 10.44 -6.73 -6.22
C ALA A 73 9.27 -6.21 -7.09
N ARG A 74 9.42 -6.19 -8.41
CA ARG A 74 8.33 -5.85 -9.33
C ARG A 74 7.18 -6.85 -9.25
N LYS A 75 7.48 -8.17 -9.26
CA LYS A 75 6.44 -9.20 -9.13
C LYS A 75 5.72 -9.14 -7.77
N ILE A 76 6.45 -8.84 -6.69
CA ILE A 76 5.86 -8.58 -5.38
C ILE A 76 4.92 -7.37 -5.48
N ARG A 77 5.37 -6.25 -6.03
CA ARG A 77 4.59 -5.03 -6.17
C ARG A 77 3.34 -5.21 -7.04
N ASP A 78 3.42 -6.03 -8.09
CA ASP A 78 2.26 -6.36 -8.93
C ASP A 78 1.20 -7.20 -8.18
N ARG A 79 1.62 -8.04 -7.23
CA ARG A 79 0.74 -8.85 -6.38
C ARG A 79 0.24 -8.07 -5.16
N ASP A 80 1.15 -7.33 -4.51
CA ASP A 80 0.89 -6.55 -3.31
C ASP A 80 1.39 -5.10 -3.48
N PRO A 81 0.49 -4.18 -3.85
CA PRO A 81 0.83 -2.77 -3.96
C PRO A 81 1.29 -2.11 -2.65
N TYR A 82 0.99 -2.73 -1.51
CA TYR A 82 1.26 -2.19 -0.17
C TYR A 82 2.52 -2.77 0.48
N ALA A 83 3.11 -3.81 -0.11
CA ALA A 83 4.32 -4.44 0.40
C ALA A 83 5.42 -3.40 0.70
N LEU A 84 6.07 -3.51 1.84
CA LEU A 84 7.23 -2.71 2.20
C LEU A 84 8.48 -3.42 1.68
N ILE A 85 9.21 -2.78 0.77
CA ILE A 85 10.37 -3.37 0.11
C ILE A 85 11.61 -2.57 0.48
N VAL A 86 12.61 -3.25 1.01
CA VAL A 86 13.94 -2.74 1.32
C VAL A 86 14.95 -3.54 0.50
N PHE A 87 15.78 -2.86 -0.27
CA PHE A 87 16.91 -3.52 -0.92
C PHE A 87 18.12 -3.56 0.01
N VAL A 88 18.74 -4.73 0.11
CA VAL A 88 19.98 -4.96 0.87
C VAL A 88 21.02 -5.53 -0.08
N THR A 89 21.96 -4.72 -0.56
CA THR A 89 22.83 -5.10 -1.66
C THR A 89 24.21 -4.44 -1.57
N THR A 90 25.21 -5.00 -2.22
CA THR A 90 26.50 -4.36 -2.47
C THR A 90 26.49 -3.46 -3.71
N HIS A 91 25.40 -3.45 -4.46
CA HIS A 91 25.25 -2.80 -5.76
C HIS A 91 24.40 -1.52 -5.67
N SER A 92 24.92 -0.51 -4.97
CA SER A 92 24.23 0.80 -4.82
C SER A 92 24.02 1.54 -6.15
N GLU A 93 24.79 1.22 -7.19
CA GLU A 93 24.64 1.75 -8.54
C GLU A 93 23.31 1.38 -9.20
N PHE A 94 22.63 0.35 -8.73
CA PHE A 94 21.30 -0.05 -9.21
C PHE A 94 20.14 0.71 -8.58
N MET A 95 20.37 1.58 -7.59
CA MET A 95 19.34 2.41 -6.98
C MET A 95 18.51 3.20 -8.03
N PRO A 96 19.09 3.85 -9.07
CA PRO A 96 18.32 4.53 -10.09
C PRO A 96 17.42 3.60 -10.91
N LEU A 97 17.75 2.31 -11.02
CA LEU A 97 16.95 1.34 -11.75
C LEU A 97 15.65 1.00 -11.01
N SER A 98 15.62 1.08 -9.68
CA SER A 98 14.40 0.84 -8.90
C SER A 98 13.25 1.77 -9.32
N PHE A 99 13.55 3.00 -9.73
CA PHE A 99 12.59 3.93 -10.30
C PHE A 99 12.07 3.46 -11.66
N ARG A 100 12.93 2.87 -12.51
CA ARG A 100 12.52 2.32 -13.82
C ARG A 100 11.62 1.09 -13.67
N TYR A 101 11.84 0.29 -12.62
CA TYR A 101 11.01 -0.88 -12.29
C TYR A 101 9.72 -0.51 -11.52
N GLN A 102 9.54 0.76 -11.16
CA GLN A 102 8.36 1.27 -10.44
C GLN A 102 8.08 0.51 -9.12
N VAL A 103 9.13 0.10 -8.42
CA VAL A 103 9.03 -0.75 -7.23
C VAL A 103 8.62 0.04 -5.99
N SER A 104 8.92 1.34 -5.91
CA SER A 104 8.69 2.19 -4.73
C SER A 104 9.29 1.54 -3.47
N ALA A 105 10.61 1.35 -3.45
CA ALA A 105 11.31 0.82 -2.28
C ALA A 105 11.22 1.78 -1.09
N LEU A 106 11.07 1.23 0.11
CA LEU A 106 11.10 1.97 1.37
C LEU A 106 12.53 2.46 1.66
N ASP A 107 13.52 1.61 1.43
CA ASP A 107 14.92 1.93 1.68
C ASP A 107 15.86 1.11 0.80
N TYR A 108 17.15 1.53 0.82
CA TYR A 108 18.25 0.92 0.08
C TYR A 108 19.47 0.82 0.99
N ILE A 109 19.76 -0.35 1.51
CA ILE A 109 20.82 -0.62 2.51
C ILE A 109 22.04 -1.22 1.81
N ASP A 110 23.17 -0.54 1.90
CA ASP A 110 24.43 -1.07 1.40
C ASP A 110 25.01 -2.11 2.37
N LYS A 111 25.33 -3.30 1.89
CA LYS A 111 25.98 -4.36 2.69
C LYS A 111 27.38 -3.96 3.17
N ALA A 112 28.01 -2.97 2.54
CA ALA A 112 29.34 -2.46 2.93
C ALA A 112 29.33 -1.50 4.12
N LEU A 113 28.15 -1.08 4.60
CA LEU A 113 28.00 -0.22 5.78
C LEU A 113 28.63 -0.87 7.03
N SER A 114 29.05 -0.01 7.97
CA SER A 114 29.45 -0.46 9.31
C SER A 114 28.35 -1.27 9.99
N ALA A 115 28.70 -2.07 10.99
CA ALA A 115 27.72 -2.89 11.70
C ALA A 115 26.62 -2.01 12.34
N GLU A 116 27.01 -0.88 12.93
CA GLU A 116 26.09 0.05 13.58
C GLU A 116 25.14 0.72 12.58
N GLU A 117 25.67 1.18 11.44
CA GLU A 117 24.85 1.84 10.40
C GLU A 117 23.89 0.84 9.74
N PHE A 118 24.38 -0.38 9.45
CA PHE A 118 23.57 -1.45 8.89
C PHE A 118 22.41 -1.82 9.82
N GLU A 119 22.70 -2.02 11.11
CA GLU A 119 21.70 -2.29 12.15
C GLU A 119 20.66 -1.16 12.24
N SER A 120 21.11 0.10 12.32
CA SER A 120 20.23 1.28 12.42
C SER A 120 19.27 1.41 11.22
N ARG A 121 19.72 1.04 10.01
CA ARG A 121 18.87 1.07 8.81
C ARG A 121 17.81 -0.04 8.84
N ILE A 122 18.19 -1.26 9.24
CA ILE A 122 17.23 -2.36 9.42
C ILE A 122 16.23 -2.02 10.53
N GLU A 123 16.70 -1.47 11.65
CA GLU A 123 15.84 -0.99 12.76
C GLU A 123 14.78 -0.01 12.27
N THR A 124 15.19 0.99 11.52
CA THR A 124 14.27 2.00 10.95
C THR A 124 13.18 1.34 10.11
N ALA A 125 13.54 0.38 9.25
CA ALA A 125 12.59 -0.34 8.41
C ALA A 125 11.63 -1.21 9.23
N LEU A 126 12.13 -1.92 10.25
CA LEU A 126 11.32 -2.75 11.15
C LEU A 126 10.33 -1.91 11.98
N LEU A 127 10.78 -0.80 12.57
CA LEU A 127 9.93 0.10 13.34
C LEU A 127 8.86 0.75 12.46
N TYR A 128 9.22 1.15 11.25
CA TYR A 128 8.26 1.67 10.29
C TYR A 128 7.19 0.61 9.96
N ALA A 129 7.61 -0.60 9.58
CA ALA A 129 6.70 -1.70 9.25
C ALA A 129 5.79 -2.06 10.43
N ASN A 130 6.33 -2.15 11.65
CA ASN A 130 5.56 -2.41 12.86
C ASN A 130 4.53 -1.31 13.15
N SER A 131 4.89 -0.05 12.89
CA SER A 131 3.95 1.08 13.03
C SER A 131 2.80 1.02 12.02
N GLN A 132 3.03 0.46 10.84
CA GLN A 132 2.00 0.27 9.81
C GLN A 132 1.10 -0.92 10.13
N ASP A 133 1.67 -2.02 10.66
CA ASP A 133 0.93 -3.21 11.10
C ASP A 133 -0.07 -2.88 12.22
N SER A 134 0.37 -2.11 13.20
CA SER A 134 -0.50 -1.63 14.29
C SER A 134 -1.62 -0.68 13.84
N LYS A 135 -1.51 -0.10 12.64
CA LYS A 135 -2.52 0.80 12.08
C LYS A 135 -3.54 0.12 11.17
N SER A 136 -3.43 -1.20 10.92
CA SER A 136 -4.35 -1.92 10.01
C SER A 136 -4.50 -1.23 8.63
N LEU A 137 -3.42 -0.60 8.15
CA LEU A 137 -3.47 0.24 6.94
C LEU A 137 -3.67 -0.54 5.64
N ALA A 138 -3.39 -1.84 5.66
CA ALA A 138 -3.45 -2.67 4.44
C ALA A 138 -4.88 -3.03 4.04
N GLU A 139 -5.79 -3.18 5.01
CA GLU A 139 -7.22 -3.41 4.72
C GLU A 139 -7.98 -2.11 4.45
N ASP A 140 -7.38 -0.95 4.75
CA ASP A 140 -8.07 0.34 4.78
C ASP A 140 -7.51 1.39 3.80
N CYS A 141 -6.81 0.96 2.75
CA CYS A 141 -6.40 1.87 1.68
C CYS A 141 -7.28 1.76 0.44
N PHE A 142 -7.61 2.91 -0.13
CA PHE A 142 -8.09 3.02 -1.49
C PHE A 142 -6.88 3.02 -2.43
N TYR A 143 -6.75 1.95 -3.20
CA TYR A 143 -5.74 1.82 -4.26
C TYR A 143 -6.42 1.86 -5.62
N PHE A 144 -5.92 2.72 -6.50
CA PHE A 144 -6.38 2.80 -7.89
C PHE A 144 -5.21 2.62 -8.84
N LYS A 145 -5.38 1.74 -9.84
CA LYS A 145 -4.41 1.50 -10.91
C LYS A 145 -5.11 1.44 -12.26
N SER A 146 -4.65 2.27 -13.19
CA SER A 146 -5.03 2.22 -14.60
C SER A 146 -3.79 2.42 -15.49
N LYS A 147 -3.97 2.40 -16.80
CA LYS A 147 -2.89 2.71 -17.75
C LYS A 147 -2.30 4.12 -17.55
N PHE A 148 -3.10 5.05 -16.99
CA PHE A 148 -2.77 6.48 -16.94
C PHE A 148 -2.61 7.04 -15.53
N ALA A 149 -2.99 6.29 -14.50
CA ALA A 149 -2.93 6.74 -13.11
C ALA A 149 -2.70 5.57 -12.16
N GLN A 150 -1.84 5.78 -11.18
CA GLN A 150 -1.64 4.87 -10.06
C GLN A 150 -1.41 5.69 -8.81
N PHE A 151 -2.22 5.45 -7.76
CA PHE A 151 -2.10 6.13 -6.48
C PHE A 151 -2.75 5.33 -5.36
N GLN A 152 -2.48 5.75 -4.14
CA GLN A 152 -2.98 5.13 -2.92
C GLN A 152 -3.28 6.21 -1.89
N TYR A 153 -4.43 6.09 -1.22
CA TYR A 153 -4.82 6.93 -0.08
C TYR A 153 -5.40 6.05 1.04
N PRO A 154 -5.17 6.37 2.33
CA PRO A 154 -5.91 5.73 3.41
C PRO A 154 -7.42 5.87 3.17
N PHE A 155 -8.18 4.76 3.19
CA PHE A 155 -9.61 4.78 2.86
C PHE A 155 -10.40 5.71 3.80
N LYS A 156 -10.01 5.78 5.07
CA LYS A 156 -10.57 6.71 6.06
C LYS A 156 -10.37 8.20 5.71
N GLU A 157 -9.46 8.52 4.80
CA GLU A 157 -9.20 9.88 4.34
C GLU A 157 -9.91 10.19 3.02
N VAL A 158 -10.45 9.17 2.35
CA VAL A 158 -11.24 9.33 1.13
C VAL A 158 -12.65 9.78 1.50
N TYR A 159 -13.10 10.91 0.97
CA TYR A 159 -14.43 11.43 1.21
C TYR A 159 -15.39 11.03 0.10
N TYR A 160 -15.12 11.49 -1.11
CA TYR A 160 -15.97 11.19 -2.27
C TYR A 160 -15.18 11.36 -3.58
N ILE A 161 -15.76 10.84 -4.64
CA ILE A 161 -15.28 10.98 -6.01
C ILE A 161 -16.42 11.51 -6.87
N GLU A 162 -16.14 12.54 -7.66
CA GLU A 162 -17.11 13.11 -8.59
C GLU A 162 -16.65 13.05 -10.04
N THR A 163 -17.57 13.08 -10.98
CA THR A 163 -17.23 13.23 -12.40
C THR A 163 -16.66 14.62 -12.66
N SER A 164 -15.51 14.68 -13.35
CA SER A 164 -14.93 15.95 -13.77
C SER A 164 -15.73 16.58 -14.93
N PRO A 165 -15.74 17.93 -15.06
CA PRO A 165 -16.17 18.59 -16.27
C PRO A 165 -15.40 18.17 -17.53
N ARG A 166 -14.17 17.64 -17.38
CA ARG A 166 -13.38 17.12 -18.47
C ARG A 166 -13.80 15.68 -18.81
N PRO A 167 -13.94 15.32 -20.08
CA PRO A 167 -14.34 13.98 -20.50
C PRO A 167 -13.41 12.90 -19.96
N HIS A 168 -13.98 11.76 -19.58
CA HIS A 168 -13.24 10.57 -19.11
C HIS A 168 -12.36 10.80 -17.87
N ARG A 169 -12.70 11.79 -17.03
CA ARG A 169 -11.98 12.09 -15.80
C ARG A 169 -12.91 12.15 -14.61
N VAL A 170 -12.34 11.83 -13.46
CA VAL A 170 -12.98 11.93 -12.16
C VAL A 170 -12.07 12.70 -11.20
N ILE A 171 -12.64 13.25 -10.14
CA ILE A 171 -11.95 14.01 -9.12
C ILE A 171 -12.16 13.30 -7.79
N LEU A 172 -11.08 12.84 -7.19
CA LEU A 172 -11.04 12.30 -5.83
C LEU A 172 -10.86 13.46 -4.84
N TYR A 173 -11.66 13.47 -3.79
CA TYR A 173 -11.52 14.36 -2.64
C TYR A 173 -11.17 13.56 -1.39
N THR A 174 -10.06 13.91 -0.78
CA THR A 174 -9.58 13.33 0.47
C THR A 174 -9.53 14.38 1.58
N LYS A 175 -9.06 13.98 2.75
CA LYS A 175 -8.85 14.88 3.89
C LYS A 175 -7.87 16.01 3.57
N THR A 176 -6.82 15.71 2.81
CA THR A 176 -5.69 16.62 2.58
C THR A 176 -5.49 17.00 1.12
N ASP A 177 -6.14 16.28 0.20
CA ASP A 177 -5.80 16.37 -1.22
C ASP A 177 -7.04 16.34 -2.13
N ARG A 178 -6.85 16.86 -3.33
CA ARG A 178 -7.81 16.82 -4.44
C ARG A 178 -7.08 16.38 -5.70
N LEU A 179 -7.39 15.17 -6.17
CA LEU A 179 -6.71 14.55 -7.32
C LEU A 179 -7.66 14.35 -8.49
N GLU A 180 -7.36 14.94 -9.65
CA GLU A 180 -8.07 14.66 -10.90
C GLU A 180 -7.31 13.62 -11.74
N PHE A 181 -7.98 12.53 -12.13
CA PHE A 181 -7.36 11.43 -12.89
C PHE A 181 -8.28 10.85 -13.95
N THR A 182 -7.72 10.14 -14.92
CA THR A 182 -8.45 9.49 -16.01
C THR A 182 -9.04 8.18 -15.54
N ALA A 183 -10.36 8.15 -15.40
CA ALA A 183 -11.16 6.96 -15.07
C ALA A 183 -12.66 7.27 -15.26
N SER A 184 -13.48 6.23 -15.25
CA SER A 184 -14.92 6.32 -15.02
C SER A 184 -15.24 5.98 -13.56
N LEU A 185 -16.41 6.41 -13.05
CA LEU A 185 -16.87 6.01 -11.70
C LEU A 185 -17.05 4.49 -11.59
N GLU A 186 -17.44 3.83 -12.68
CA GLU A 186 -17.59 2.38 -12.72
C GLU A 186 -16.24 1.65 -12.56
N GLU A 187 -15.18 2.11 -13.23
CA GLU A 187 -13.82 1.58 -13.06
C GLU A 187 -13.31 1.75 -11.63
N VAL A 188 -13.60 2.89 -11.01
CA VAL A 188 -13.24 3.15 -9.62
C VAL A 188 -14.01 2.20 -8.69
N LEU A 189 -15.33 2.09 -8.85
CA LEU A 189 -16.17 1.24 -8.00
C LEU A 189 -15.80 -0.24 -8.12
N LYS A 190 -15.37 -0.68 -9.31
CA LYS A 190 -14.89 -2.05 -9.52
C LYS A 190 -13.61 -2.36 -8.73
N GLN A 191 -12.72 -1.37 -8.57
CA GLN A 191 -11.49 -1.53 -7.81
C GLN A 191 -11.68 -1.28 -6.32
N GLU A 192 -12.66 -0.44 -5.94
CA GLU A 192 -12.97 -0.13 -4.55
C GLU A 192 -14.48 -0.28 -4.28
N PRO A 193 -14.94 -1.52 -4.06
CA PRO A 193 -16.37 -1.81 -3.88
C PRO A 193 -16.95 -1.30 -2.55
N ARG A 194 -16.14 -0.80 -1.62
CA ARG A 194 -16.58 -0.16 -0.37
C ARG A 194 -17.15 1.23 -0.58
N LEU A 195 -16.82 1.86 -1.73
CA LEU A 195 -17.47 3.11 -2.11
C LEU A 195 -18.93 2.85 -2.50
N LEU A 196 -19.79 3.80 -2.18
CA LEU A 196 -21.21 3.74 -2.49
C LEU A 196 -21.56 4.73 -3.61
N GLN A 197 -22.15 4.25 -4.69
CA GLN A 197 -22.66 5.13 -5.73
C GLN A 197 -24.00 5.76 -5.29
N CYS A 198 -23.95 7.00 -4.82
CA CYS A 198 -25.15 7.73 -4.38
C CYS A 198 -25.84 8.52 -5.50
N HIS A 199 -25.11 8.84 -6.58
CA HIS A 199 -25.60 9.56 -7.75
C HIS A 199 -24.83 9.14 -9.01
N ARG A 200 -25.39 9.39 -10.20
CA ARG A 200 -24.68 9.12 -11.47
C ARG A 200 -23.32 9.81 -11.59
N SER A 201 -23.11 10.87 -10.83
CA SER A 201 -21.87 11.67 -10.83
C SER A 201 -21.07 11.56 -9.55
N PHE A 202 -21.47 10.74 -8.57
CA PHE A 202 -20.81 10.68 -7.27
C PHE A 202 -20.69 9.24 -6.74
N LEU A 203 -19.46 8.89 -6.31
CA LEU A 203 -19.18 7.80 -5.38
C LEU A 203 -18.79 8.42 -4.04
N VAL A 204 -19.24 7.85 -2.94
CA VAL A 204 -18.97 8.36 -1.60
C VAL A 204 -18.42 7.27 -0.69
N ASN A 205 -17.54 7.63 0.22
CA ASN A 205 -17.20 6.79 1.33
C ASN A 205 -18.24 6.99 2.44
N PRO A 206 -19.10 6.02 2.73
CA PRO A 206 -20.19 6.19 3.70
C PRO A 206 -19.68 6.38 5.13
N THR A 207 -18.46 5.91 5.46
CA THR A 207 -17.86 6.06 6.80
C THR A 207 -17.49 7.51 7.15
N ASN A 208 -17.29 8.34 6.12
CA ASN A 208 -16.87 9.74 6.27
C ASN A 208 -18.02 10.75 6.11
N VAL A 209 -19.25 10.28 6.01
CA VAL A 209 -20.43 11.17 5.94
C VAL A 209 -20.72 11.72 7.33
N VAL A 210 -20.63 13.05 7.48
CA VAL A 210 -20.93 13.73 8.76
C VAL A 210 -22.39 14.11 8.90
N ARG A 211 -23.11 14.30 7.80
CA ARG A 211 -24.53 14.66 7.81
C ARG A 211 -25.22 14.20 6.52
N LEU A 212 -26.39 13.60 6.68
CA LEU A 212 -27.34 13.29 5.60
C LEU A 212 -28.55 14.20 5.71
N ASP A 213 -28.83 15.01 4.68
CA ASP A 213 -30.07 15.76 4.53
C ASP A 213 -30.99 15.00 3.56
N LYS A 214 -31.99 14.30 4.12
CA LYS A 214 -32.97 13.52 3.34
C LYS A 214 -33.93 14.39 2.52
N LYS A 215 -34.22 15.63 2.97
CA LYS A 215 -35.12 16.54 2.31
C LYS A 215 -34.46 17.15 1.07
N GLU A 216 -33.27 17.68 1.28
CA GLU A 216 -32.47 18.29 0.19
C GLU A 216 -31.68 17.24 -0.63
N LYS A 217 -31.63 15.96 -0.17
CA LYS A 217 -30.91 14.85 -0.79
C LYS A 217 -29.42 15.15 -0.95
N LEU A 218 -28.80 15.60 0.13
CA LEU A 218 -27.40 15.96 0.21
C LEU A 218 -26.66 15.15 1.28
N LEU A 219 -25.43 14.78 0.96
CA LEU A 219 -24.43 14.26 1.90
C LEU A 219 -23.40 15.35 2.15
N PHE A 220 -22.95 15.48 3.38
CA PHE A 220 -21.94 16.45 3.77
C PHE A 220 -20.71 15.73 4.37
N PHE A 221 -19.53 16.27 4.11
CA PHE A 221 -18.24 15.73 4.50
C PHE A 221 -17.44 16.70 5.37
N PRO A 222 -16.41 16.24 6.13
CA PRO A 222 -15.62 17.08 7.04
C PRO A 222 -14.93 18.26 6.37
N ASN A 223 -14.60 18.16 5.08
CA ASN A 223 -13.98 19.22 4.29
C ASN A 223 -14.95 20.32 3.82
N GLY A 224 -16.20 20.28 4.28
CA GLY A 224 -17.26 21.19 3.82
C GLY A 224 -17.87 20.85 2.46
N GLY A 225 -17.36 19.81 1.79
CA GLY A 225 -17.90 19.32 0.53
C GLY A 225 -19.27 18.66 0.68
N SER A 226 -20.04 18.60 -0.42
CA SER A 226 -21.33 17.94 -0.44
C SER A 226 -21.56 17.19 -1.74
N CYS A 227 -22.32 16.08 -1.65
CA CYS A 227 -22.71 15.26 -2.80
C CYS A 227 -24.23 15.13 -2.90
N LEU A 228 -24.75 15.21 -4.12
CA LEU A 228 -26.16 14.95 -4.43
C LEU A 228 -26.46 13.45 -4.31
N ILE A 229 -27.66 13.13 -3.84
CA ILE A 229 -28.20 11.77 -3.81
C ILE A 229 -29.31 11.65 -4.85
N ALA A 230 -29.27 10.62 -5.68
CA ALA A 230 -30.40 10.31 -6.57
C ALA A 230 -31.64 9.90 -5.75
N ARG A 231 -32.85 10.33 -6.17
CA ARG A 231 -34.09 10.08 -5.42
C ARG A 231 -34.27 8.63 -4.99
N TYR A 232 -34.00 7.70 -5.92
CA TYR A 232 -34.18 6.26 -5.68
C TYR A 232 -33.07 5.64 -4.81
N LYS A 233 -31.96 6.36 -4.57
CA LYS A 233 -30.83 5.93 -3.75
C LYS A 233 -30.88 6.40 -2.28
N VAL A 234 -31.78 7.29 -1.92
CA VAL A 234 -31.84 7.89 -0.57
C VAL A 234 -31.98 6.82 0.52
N ARG A 235 -32.80 5.79 0.28
CA ARG A 235 -33.02 4.71 1.25
C ARG A 235 -31.72 3.88 1.41
N GLU A 236 -31.14 3.41 0.31
CA GLU A 236 -29.90 2.61 0.29
C GLU A 236 -28.75 3.34 0.99
N VAL A 237 -28.57 4.63 0.67
CA VAL A 237 -27.54 5.47 1.28
C VAL A 237 -27.79 5.65 2.78
N SER A 238 -29.06 5.88 3.19
CA SER A 238 -29.40 6.00 4.61
C SER A 238 -29.14 4.72 5.39
N GLU A 239 -29.51 3.56 4.84
CA GLU A 239 -29.26 2.25 5.44
C GLU A 239 -27.74 1.96 5.56
N ALA A 240 -26.98 2.26 4.51
CA ALA A 240 -25.52 2.08 4.52
C ALA A 240 -24.83 2.91 5.61
N ILE A 241 -25.23 4.18 5.80
CA ILE A 241 -24.65 5.05 6.83
C ILE A 241 -25.08 4.58 8.24
N THR A 242 -26.34 4.15 8.43
CA THR A 242 -26.85 3.72 9.74
C THR A 242 -26.19 2.40 10.21
N ASN A 243 -25.86 1.49 9.29
CA ASN A 243 -25.23 0.20 9.63
C ASN A 243 -23.74 0.33 9.99
N LEU A 244 -23.14 1.51 9.82
CA LEU A 244 -21.73 1.79 10.14
C LEU A 244 -21.54 2.48 11.49
N HIS A 245 -22.63 2.91 12.12
CA HIS A 245 -22.68 3.52 13.44
C HIS A 245 -23.51 2.66 14.39
#